data_8a2c7eb14540bddbbc725002e4ac6626
#
_entry.id   8a2c7eb14540bddbbc725002e4ac6626
#
_cell.length_a   1.000
_cell.length_b   1.000
_cell.length_c   1.000
_cell.angle_alpha   90.00
_cell.angle_beta   90.00
_cell.angle_gamma   90.00
#
_symmetry.space_group_name_H-M   'P 1'
#
loop_
_entity.id
_entity.type
_entity.pdbx_description
1 polymer ?
#
loop_
_entity_poly.entity_id
_entity_poly.type
_entity_poly.pdbx_seq_one_letter_code
_entity_poly.pdbx_strand_id
1 'polypeptide(L)'
;MLSFSSPHSLCASTSRREMLRLGGLLPLGLSLPTLLAQRAAGANPITGSGRAKSCLIIFMEGGPSHLDLWDMKPNAPAQVRGEFQAIATQTPGVTVCEHLPRSAAHWHQLAQVRSVTHSITDHNAGSYYALTGRSPVEQGQLIVSESPRNFPTYGAVLSALRPTAGDLPSFVHIPEIMSNNGFDIPGELAGFLGAAHDPFITGDPSLPGYQTPGLTPQPALTLNRIERRQSLLQQLDHSLGGLGDSRSVGRLNEFQRKAVNMITSAKVRDAFRLDKESASVRERYGVDPGSDRKLEARKFGGLPHLGQSMLLARRLIEAGVPLVTLVTGRRIDQAWDTHRDHFPLLKKSLLPPFDRAFAALMEDLTQRGLLDETLLVLMGEFGRTPKLGYVTSNAGAAPNGRDHWPYCYSVQMAGAGVPAGLIYGASDQQAGYPSRDPVTPEDIAATIYAILGIPADAEVFDNLRRPHRVQIGRPIEALMG
;
A
#
# COMPACT_ATOMS: atom_id res chain seq x y z
N MET A 1 1.53 -53.72 -6.85
CA MET A 1 2.77 -53.73 -7.64
C MET A 1 2.65 -52.64 -8.73
N LEU A 2 3.21 -51.50 -8.46
CA LEU A 2 3.30 -50.39 -9.40
C LEU A 2 4.65 -50.51 -10.13
N SER A 3 4.64 -50.85 -11.40
CA SER A 3 5.84 -50.86 -12.24
C SER A 3 5.94 -49.49 -12.93
N PHE A 4 6.97 -48.75 -12.62
CA PHE A 4 7.38 -47.57 -13.41
C PHE A 4 8.30 -48.04 -14.53
N SER A 5 7.89 -47.87 -15.77
CA SER A 5 8.74 -48.02 -16.96
C SER A 5 9.35 -46.68 -17.35
N SER A 6 10.58 -46.73 -17.78
CA SER A 6 11.53 -45.64 -18.08
C SER A 6 11.06 -44.64 -19.17
N PRO A 7 11.66 -43.43 -19.23
CA PRO A 7 11.20 -42.30 -20.05
C PRO A 7 11.75 -42.29 -21.47
N HIS A 8 11.40 -43.26 -22.29
CA HIS A 8 11.67 -43.18 -23.75
C HIS A 8 10.48 -43.72 -24.53
N SER A 9 9.54 -42.89 -24.85
CA SER A 9 8.73 -42.86 -26.08
C SER A 9 7.54 -41.91 -25.95
N LEU A 10 7.77 -40.65 -26.21
CA LEU A 10 6.73 -39.61 -26.31
C LEU A 10 6.20 -39.57 -27.75
N CYS A 11 5.70 -40.70 -28.30
CA CYS A 11 4.84 -40.73 -29.49
C CYS A 11 4.25 -42.15 -29.61
N ALA A 12 3.39 -42.53 -28.67
CA ALA A 12 2.52 -43.69 -28.87
C ALA A 12 1.09 -43.25 -28.50
N SER A 13 0.17 -43.41 -29.43
CA SER A 13 -1.26 -43.22 -29.28
C SER A 13 -1.75 -43.98 -28.04
N THR A 14 -2.19 -43.27 -27.03
CA THR A 14 -2.80 -43.83 -25.83
C THR A 14 -3.95 -44.74 -26.22
N SER A 15 -3.85 -46.02 -25.96
CA SER A 15 -4.88 -46.97 -26.30
C SER A 15 -6.13 -46.74 -25.42
N ARG A 16 -7.33 -47.04 -25.96
CA ARG A 16 -8.59 -46.97 -25.17
C ARG A 16 -8.50 -47.72 -23.84
N ARG A 17 -7.65 -48.74 -23.75
CA ARG A 17 -7.41 -49.57 -22.58
C ARG A 17 -6.57 -48.83 -21.52
N GLU A 18 -5.68 -47.93 -21.89
CA GLU A 18 -4.92 -47.05 -20.97
C GLU A 18 -5.79 -45.87 -20.47
N MET A 19 -6.69 -45.34 -21.31
CA MET A 19 -7.69 -44.38 -20.89
C MET A 19 -8.66 -44.96 -19.85
N LEU A 20 -9.05 -46.22 -19.98
CA LEU A 20 -9.89 -46.93 -19.02
C LEU A 20 -9.13 -47.27 -17.71
N ARG A 21 -7.81 -47.45 -17.76
CA ARG A 21 -6.98 -47.67 -16.58
C ARG A 21 -6.76 -46.38 -15.79
N LEU A 22 -6.69 -45.21 -16.42
CA LEU A 22 -6.70 -43.89 -15.80
C LEU A 22 -8.06 -43.58 -15.17
N GLY A 23 -9.17 -44.12 -15.69
CA GLY A 23 -10.50 -44.07 -15.07
C GLY A 23 -10.68 -44.99 -13.86
N GLY A 24 -9.75 -45.95 -13.63
CA GLY A 24 -9.82 -46.93 -12.55
C GLY A 24 -9.50 -46.42 -11.15
N LEU A 25 -9.25 -45.10 -10.97
CA LEU A 25 -9.13 -44.43 -9.65
C LEU A 25 -10.47 -43.89 -9.11
N LEU A 26 -11.56 -44.16 -9.83
CA LEU A 26 -12.92 -43.79 -9.44
C LEU A 26 -13.35 -44.39 -8.05
N PRO A 27 -12.91 -45.57 -7.65
CA PRO A 27 -13.25 -46.10 -6.32
C PRO A 27 -12.59 -45.34 -5.16
N LEU A 28 -11.56 -44.52 -5.46
CA LEU A 28 -10.87 -43.66 -4.48
C LEU A 28 -11.36 -42.21 -4.50
N GLY A 29 -12.43 -41.89 -5.25
CA GLY A 29 -12.98 -40.54 -5.32
C GLY A 29 -12.10 -39.55 -6.10
N LEU A 30 -11.02 -40.02 -6.75
CA LEU A 30 -10.09 -39.18 -7.51
C LEU A 30 -10.39 -39.32 -9.01
N SER A 31 -11.20 -38.43 -9.55
CA SER A 31 -11.39 -38.29 -11.00
C SER A 31 -10.66 -37.05 -11.52
N LEU A 32 -10.21 -37.08 -12.78
CA LEU A 32 -9.60 -35.92 -13.43
C LEU A 32 -10.51 -34.68 -13.37
N PRO A 33 -11.86 -34.77 -13.57
CA PRO A 33 -12.78 -33.68 -13.33
C PRO A 33 -12.78 -33.19 -11.88
N THR A 34 -12.67 -34.08 -10.90
CA THR A 34 -12.59 -33.72 -9.47
C THR A 34 -11.26 -33.03 -9.14
N LEU A 35 -10.15 -33.52 -9.71
CA LEU A 35 -8.83 -32.87 -9.60
C LEU A 35 -8.78 -31.54 -10.33
N LEU A 36 -9.41 -31.41 -11.49
CA LEU A 36 -9.53 -30.17 -12.21
C LEU A 36 -10.55 -29.22 -11.56
N ALA A 37 -11.63 -29.73 -10.99
CA ALA A 37 -12.57 -28.97 -10.16
C ALA A 37 -11.93 -28.53 -8.84
N GLN A 38 -11.11 -29.37 -8.21
CA GLN A 38 -10.31 -29.00 -7.03
C GLN A 38 -9.19 -28.01 -7.38
N ARG A 39 -8.57 -28.09 -8.56
CA ARG A 39 -7.67 -27.04 -9.05
C ARG A 39 -8.40 -25.78 -9.49
N ALA A 40 -9.60 -25.86 -10.01
CA ALA A 40 -10.45 -24.70 -10.32
C ALA A 40 -11.15 -24.15 -9.07
N ALA A 41 -11.47 -25.01 -8.09
CA ALA A 41 -11.92 -24.63 -6.74
C ALA A 41 -10.74 -24.33 -5.80
N GLY A 42 -9.52 -24.68 -6.16
CA GLY A 42 -8.27 -24.26 -5.52
C GLY A 42 -7.89 -22.81 -5.82
N ALA A 43 -8.71 -22.10 -6.59
CA ALA A 43 -8.96 -20.68 -6.41
C ALA A 43 -9.97 -20.46 -5.26
N ASN A 44 -9.87 -21.26 -4.18
CA ASN A 44 -10.51 -20.89 -2.92
C ASN A 44 -9.97 -19.52 -2.53
N PRO A 45 -10.82 -18.59 -2.09
CA PRO A 45 -10.32 -17.40 -1.41
C PRO A 45 -9.32 -17.90 -0.37
N ILE A 46 -8.07 -17.43 -0.49
CA ILE A 46 -7.00 -17.84 0.38
C ILE A 46 -7.43 -17.47 1.80
N THR A 47 -7.96 -18.43 2.54
CA THR A 47 -8.21 -18.31 3.96
C THR A 47 -6.86 -18.48 4.65
N GLY A 48 -5.97 -17.52 4.40
CA GLY A 48 -4.70 -17.47 5.09
C GLY A 48 -4.96 -17.19 6.57
N SER A 49 -4.27 -17.90 7.42
CA SER A 49 -4.20 -17.63 8.86
C SER A 49 -3.43 -16.34 9.17
N GLY A 50 -3.46 -15.37 8.27
CA GLY A 50 -2.83 -14.06 8.46
C GLY A 50 -3.44 -13.35 9.66
N ARG A 51 -2.61 -12.72 10.46
CA ARG A 51 -3.04 -11.97 11.64
C ARG A 51 -3.76 -10.68 11.25
N ALA A 52 -3.38 -10.07 10.12
CA ALA A 52 -3.99 -8.84 9.65
C ALA A 52 -5.29 -9.10 8.87
N LYS A 53 -6.38 -8.52 9.33
CA LYS A 53 -7.62 -8.39 8.57
C LYS A 53 -7.57 -7.21 7.62
N SER A 54 -6.85 -6.15 8.00
CA SER A 54 -6.67 -4.93 7.22
C SER A 54 -5.21 -4.49 7.20
N CYS A 55 -4.85 -3.70 6.18
CA CYS A 55 -3.54 -3.06 6.08
C CYS A 55 -3.72 -1.57 5.78
N LEU A 56 -3.01 -0.73 6.51
CA LEU A 56 -2.89 0.70 6.27
C LEU A 56 -1.46 1.03 5.90
N ILE A 57 -1.22 1.41 4.66
CA ILE A 57 0.07 1.90 4.19
C ILE A 57 0.03 3.43 4.19
N ILE A 58 0.90 4.05 4.98
CA ILE A 58 1.15 5.49 4.96
C ILE A 58 2.42 5.68 4.15
N PHE A 59 2.29 6.18 2.94
CA PHE A 59 3.39 6.41 2.04
C PHE A 59 3.83 7.88 2.11
N MET A 60 5.09 8.07 2.50
CA MET A 60 5.71 9.38 2.67
C MET A 60 6.53 9.70 1.42
N GLU A 61 5.84 10.09 0.38
CA GLU A 61 6.45 10.34 -0.92
C GLU A 61 7.46 11.49 -0.88
N GLY A 62 8.53 11.33 -1.64
CA GLY A 62 9.62 12.29 -1.67
C GLY A 62 10.80 11.89 -0.77
N GLY A 63 10.79 10.70 -0.18
CA GLY A 63 11.93 10.16 0.56
C GLY A 63 12.20 10.86 1.90
N PRO A 64 11.48 10.50 2.97
CA PRO A 64 11.67 11.08 4.30
C PRO A 64 13.07 10.80 4.84
N SER A 65 13.70 11.81 5.43
CA SER A 65 15.06 11.71 5.97
C SER A 65 15.10 10.87 7.25
N HIS A 66 15.43 9.60 7.11
CA HIS A 66 15.50 8.68 8.26
C HIS A 66 16.41 9.18 9.37
N LEU A 67 17.55 9.79 9.03
CA LEU A 67 18.53 10.26 10.00
C LEU A 67 18.11 11.56 10.72
N ASP A 68 17.19 12.35 10.16
CA ASP A 68 16.67 13.54 10.83
C ASP A 68 15.35 13.29 11.57
N LEU A 69 14.74 12.11 11.39
CA LEU A 69 13.43 11.79 11.96
C LEU A 69 13.49 10.71 13.04
N TRP A 70 14.05 9.51 12.75
CA TRP A 70 13.90 8.33 13.64
C TRP A 70 15.10 7.38 13.69
N ASP A 71 16.17 7.64 12.93
CA ASP A 71 17.45 6.95 13.06
C ASP A 71 18.58 7.96 13.25
N MET A 72 18.39 8.88 14.18
CA MET A 72 19.25 10.01 14.44
C MET A 72 20.62 9.57 14.92
N LYS A 73 21.67 10.31 14.52
CA LYS A 73 23.06 10.06 14.87
C LYS A 73 23.65 11.24 15.64
N PRO A 74 23.29 11.45 16.92
CA PRO A 74 23.68 12.64 17.69
C PRO A 74 25.18 12.80 17.84
N ASN A 75 25.94 11.72 17.77
CA ASN A 75 27.41 11.71 17.88
C ASN A 75 28.13 11.87 16.52
N ALA A 76 27.39 11.94 15.42
CA ALA A 76 27.98 12.15 14.09
C ALA A 76 28.45 13.61 13.94
N PRO A 77 29.37 13.90 12.99
CA PRO A 77 29.75 15.27 12.66
C PRO A 77 28.55 16.16 12.33
N ALA A 78 28.64 17.44 12.61
CA ALA A 78 27.52 18.40 12.47
C ALA A 78 26.86 18.37 11.06
N GLN A 79 27.67 18.20 10.02
CA GLN A 79 27.21 18.08 8.63
C GLN A 79 26.41 16.80 8.33
N VAL A 80 26.45 15.81 9.23
CA VAL A 80 25.67 14.56 9.16
C VAL A 80 24.48 14.63 10.09
N ARG A 81 24.70 14.92 11.40
CA ARG A 81 23.64 14.92 12.40
C ARG A 81 22.60 16.03 12.22
N GLY A 82 22.94 17.07 11.44
CA GLY A 82 22.03 18.20 11.20
C GLY A 82 21.83 19.08 12.45
N GLU A 83 20.72 19.82 12.47
CA GLU A 83 20.42 20.78 13.55
C GLU A 83 19.38 20.27 14.56
N PHE A 84 18.63 19.18 14.23
CA PHE A 84 17.60 18.69 15.14
C PHE A 84 18.17 17.87 16.28
N GLN A 85 17.49 17.96 17.43
CA GLN A 85 17.84 17.21 18.62
C GLN A 85 17.01 15.92 18.70
N ALA A 86 17.61 14.90 19.31
CA ALA A 86 16.95 13.64 19.57
C ALA A 86 16.20 13.71 20.91
N ILE A 87 14.95 13.30 20.95
CA ILE A 87 14.18 13.09 22.18
C ILE A 87 13.94 11.60 22.41
N ALA A 88 13.83 11.22 23.68
CA ALA A 88 13.54 9.84 24.07
C ALA A 88 12.11 9.46 23.70
N THR A 89 11.95 8.19 23.32
CA THR A 89 10.62 7.57 23.21
C THR A 89 10.33 6.72 24.45
N GLN A 90 9.16 6.09 24.52
CA GLN A 90 8.86 5.11 25.56
C GLN A 90 9.64 3.79 25.40
N THR A 91 10.25 3.54 24.23
CA THR A 91 11.13 2.39 24.02
C THR A 91 12.54 2.74 24.50
N PRO A 92 13.09 2.04 25.51
CA PRO A 92 14.43 2.32 26.00
C PRO A 92 15.51 2.30 24.90
N GLY A 93 16.31 3.35 24.84
CA GLY A 93 17.39 3.50 23.85
C GLY A 93 16.95 3.89 22.43
N VAL A 94 15.65 4.09 22.22
CA VAL A 94 15.12 4.58 20.95
C VAL A 94 14.78 6.06 21.07
N THR A 95 15.29 6.83 20.10
CA THR A 95 15.07 8.28 20.03
C THR A 95 14.48 8.65 18.68
N VAL A 96 13.73 9.74 18.66
CA VAL A 96 13.19 10.38 17.46
C VAL A 96 13.46 11.88 17.49
N CYS A 97 13.18 12.55 16.38
CA CYS A 97 13.33 14.01 16.26
C CYS A 97 12.50 14.78 17.29
N GLU A 98 13.06 15.87 17.84
CA GLU A 98 12.38 16.77 18.80
C GLU A 98 11.07 17.36 18.28
N HIS A 99 10.84 17.37 16.97
CA HIS A 99 9.62 17.84 16.33
C HIS A 99 8.55 16.74 16.16
N LEU A 100 8.75 15.56 16.78
CA LEU A 100 7.80 14.46 16.85
C LEU A 100 7.40 14.11 18.29
N PRO A 101 7.12 15.10 19.18
CA PRO A 101 6.89 14.82 20.60
C PRO A 101 5.63 14.00 20.87
N ARG A 102 4.58 14.15 20.04
CA ARG A 102 3.34 13.38 20.18
C ARG A 102 3.52 11.95 19.68
N SER A 103 4.14 11.78 18.52
CA SER A 103 4.46 10.48 17.96
C SER A 103 5.42 9.67 18.85
N ALA A 104 6.37 10.34 19.53
CA ALA A 104 7.28 9.71 20.47
C ALA A 104 6.56 8.94 21.59
N ALA A 105 5.40 9.41 22.04
CA ALA A 105 4.58 8.74 23.05
C ALA A 105 4.00 7.40 22.57
N HIS A 106 3.83 7.20 21.26
CA HIS A 106 3.31 5.98 20.64
C HIS A 106 4.39 5.11 19.99
N TRP A 107 5.64 5.57 19.99
CA TRP A 107 6.74 4.92 19.26
C TRP A 107 7.03 3.51 19.78
N HIS A 108 6.73 3.24 21.05
CA HIS A 108 6.87 1.92 21.65
C HIS A 108 5.96 0.84 21.00
N GLN A 109 4.94 1.24 20.26
CA GLN A 109 4.03 0.33 19.56
C GLN A 109 4.56 -0.06 18.16
N LEU A 110 5.61 0.60 17.69
CA LEU A 110 6.18 0.41 16.37
C LEU A 110 7.38 -0.53 16.41
N ALA A 111 7.47 -1.41 15.43
CA ALA A 111 8.72 -2.01 15.01
C ALA A 111 9.37 -1.11 13.96
N GLN A 112 10.68 -0.96 14.01
CA GLN A 112 11.44 -0.14 13.08
C GLN A 112 12.51 -0.96 12.38
N VAL A 113 12.45 -1.05 11.04
CA VAL A 113 13.49 -1.60 10.18
C VAL A 113 14.41 -0.45 9.77
N ARG A 114 15.70 -0.50 10.18
CA ARG A 114 16.70 0.58 9.96
C ARG A 114 17.68 0.31 8.83
N SER A 115 17.49 -0.74 8.09
CA SER A 115 18.47 -1.27 7.14
C SER A 115 17.89 -1.52 5.75
N VAL A 116 16.81 -0.82 5.39
CA VAL A 116 16.24 -0.97 4.05
C VAL A 116 17.19 -0.33 3.04
N THR A 117 17.44 -1.02 1.92
CA THR A 117 18.46 -0.61 0.95
C THR A 117 18.09 -1.04 -0.46
N HIS A 118 18.39 -0.19 -1.41
CA HIS A 118 18.40 -0.47 -2.86
C HIS A 118 19.30 0.55 -3.58
N SER A 119 19.29 0.60 -4.91
CA SER A 119 20.18 1.49 -5.70
C SER A 119 19.44 2.52 -6.55
N ILE A 120 18.10 2.60 -6.44
CA ILE A 120 17.27 3.46 -7.30
C ILE A 120 17.17 4.85 -6.69
N THR A 121 17.64 5.87 -7.41
CA THR A 121 17.62 7.29 -6.99
C THR A 121 16.50 8.11 -7.65
N ASP A 122 15.74 7.52 -8.55
CA ASP A 122 14.60 8.14 -9.21
C ASP A 122 13.32 7.93 -8.39
N HIS A 123 12.54 8.96 -8.14
CA HIS A 123 11.32 8.89 -7.33
C HIS A 123 10.26 7.97 -7.92
N ASN A 124 10.02 8.05 -9.24
CA ASN A 124 8.97 7.27 -9.87
C ASN A 124 9.30 5.78 -9.79
N ALA A 125 10.54 5.42 -10.15
CA ALA A 125 11.01 4.05 -10.08
C ALA A 125 11.14 3.55 -8.64
N GLY A 126 11.59 4.39 -7.71
CA GLY A 126 11.65 4.09 -6.28
C GLY A 126 10.28 3.84 -5.66
N SER A 127 9.30 4.68 -5.99
CA SER A 127 7.91 4.52 -5.53
C SER A 127 7.28 3.23 -6.07
N TYR A 128 7.48 2.94 -7.36
CA TYR A 128 7.07 1.66 -7.93
C TYR A 128 7.67 0.48 -7.16
N TYR A 129 8.96 0.54 -6.85
CA TYR A 129 9.66 -0.51 -6.12
C TYR A 129 9.08 -0.69 -4.71
N ALA A 130 8.90 0.39 -3.98
CA ALA A 130 8.36 0.37 -2.63
C ALA A 130 6.90 -0.11 -2.57
N LEU A 131 6.05 0.31 -3.54
CA LEU A 131 4.61 0.04 -3.55
C LEU A 131 4.22 -1.30 -4.19
N THR A 132 5.18 -1.97 -4.87
CA THR A 132 4.92 -3.26 -5.52
C THR A 132 5.82 -4.39 -5.00
N GLY A 133 6.95 -4.07 -4.38
CA GLY A 133 8.01 -5.04 -4.06
C GLY A 133 8.61 -5.68 -5.30
N ARG A 134 8.66 -4.93 -6.42
CA ARG A 134 9.21 -5.41 -7.69
C ARG A 134 10.30 -4.48 -8.18
N SER A 135 11.42 -5.06 -8.60
CA SER A 135 12.47 -4.29 -9.23
C SER A 135 11.91 -3.39 -10.34
N PRO A 136 12.21 -2.10 -10.33
CA PRO A 136 11.74 -1.16 -11.34
C PRO A 136 12.57 -1.20 -12.62
N VAL A 137 13.38 -2.22 -12.82
CA VAL A 137 14.22 -2.38 -14.00
C VAL A 137 13.66 -3.46 -14.90
N GLU A 138 13.17 -3.06 -16.08
CA GLU A 138 12.71 -3.96 -17.12
C GLU A 138 13.56 -3.76 -18.37
N GLN A 139 14.18 -4.84 -18.89
CA GLN A 139 15.06 -4.80 -20.07
C GLN A 139 16.16 -3.71 -20.02
N GLY A 140 16.69 -3.43 -18.81
CA GLY A 140 17.72 -2.43 -18.59
C GLY A 140 17.22 -0.98 -18.52
N GLN A 141 15.92 -0.75 -18.55
CA GLN A 141 15.29 0.57 -18.40
C GLN A 141 14.51 0.66 -17.10
N LEU A 142 14.46 1.86 -16.52
CA LEU A 142 13.65 2.12 -15.33
C LEU A 142 12.16 2.25 -15.70
N ILE A 143 11.30 1.67 -14.88
CA ILE A 143 9.86 1.90 -14.91
C ILE A 143 9.60 3.23 -14.19
N VAL A 144 9.32 4.28 -14.95
CA VAL A 144 9.12 5.63 -14.44
C VAL A 144 7.72 6.19 -14.74
N SER A 145 6.88 5.40 -15.39
CA SER A 145 5.52 5.81 -15.80
C SER A 145 4.50 4.72 -15.49
N GLU A 146 3.28 5.14 -15.20
CA GLU A 146 2.16 4.20 -15.06
C GLU A 146 1.88 3.48 -16.40
N SER A 147 1.59 2.20 -16.31
CA SER A 147 1.34 1.35 -17.47
C SER A 147 0.48 0.14 -17.09
N PRO A 148 -0.45 -0.29 -17.95
CA PRO A 148 -1.19 -1.53 -17.75
C PRO A 148 -0.32 -2.80 -17.83
N ARG A 149 0.99 -2.67 -18.04
CA ARG A 149 1.96 -3.77 -17.96
C ARG A 149 2.69 -3.84 -16.63
N ASN A 150 2.59 -2.79 -15.82
CA ASN A 150 3.25 -2.72 -14.53
C ASN A 150 2.76 -3.84 -13.60
N PHE A 151 3.61 -4.27 -12.68
CA PHE A 151 3.19 -5.17 -11.62
C PHE A 151 2.21 -4.42 -10.69
N PRO A 152 1.13 -5.08 -10.24
CA PRO A 152 0.10 -4.43 -9.43
C PRO A 152 0.60 -4.08 -8.02
N THR A 153 0.04 -3.01 -7.46
CA THR A 153 0.27 -2.63 -6.06
C THR A 153 -0.31 -3.65 -5.07
N TYR A 154 0.10 -3.58 -3.79
CA TYR A 154 -0.37 -4.48 -2.72
C TYR A 154 -1.89 -4.60 -2.65
N GLY A 155 -2.61 -3.48 -2.75
CA GLY A 155 -4.07 -3.45 -2.68
C GLY A 155 -4.74 -4.13 -3.87
N ALA A 156 -4.18 -3.97 -5.05
CA ALA A 156 -4.67 -4.62 -6.25
C ALA A 156 -4.45 -6.14 -6.20
N VAL A 157 -3.27 -6.59 -5.74
CA VAL A 157 -2.98 -8.00 -5.51
C VAL A 157 -3.95 -8.59 -4.48
N LEU A 158 -4.14 -7.90 -3.35
CA LEU A 158 -5.07 -8.36 -2.32
C LEU A 158 -6.51 -8.44 -2.84
N SER A 159 -6.94 -7.45 -3.62
CA SER A 159 -8.26 -7.43 -4.28
C SER A 159 -8.47 -8.62 -5.23
N ALA A 160 -7.41 -9.06 -5.92
CA ALA A 160 -7.48 -10.19 -6.83
C ALA A 160 -7.48 -11.54 -6.10
N LEU A 161 -6.67 -11.68 -5.04
CA LEU A 161 -6.51 -12.94 -4.31
C LEU A 161 -7.57 -13.14 -3.21
N ARG A 162 -8.05 -12.04 -2.61
CA ARG A 162 -9.01 -12.04 -1.50
C ARG A 162 -10.12 -11.02 -1.75
N PRO A 163 -10.98 -11.23 -2.76
CA PRO A 163 -12.07 -10.31 -3.03
C PRO A 163 -13.00 -10.21 -1.81
N THR A 164 -13.42 -8.99 -1.48
CA THR A 164 -14.39 -8.75 -0.42
C THR A 164 -15.75 -9.33 -0.80
N ALA A 165 -16.38 -10.05 0.13
CA ALA A 165 -17.75 -10.55 -0.05
C ALA A 165 -18.82 -9.45 0.11
N GLY A 166 -18.43 -8.25 0.58
CA GLY A 166 -19.35 -7.14 0.87
C GLY A 166 -19.31 -6.03 -0.17
N ASP A 167 -20.05 -4.96 0.11
CA ASP A 167 -20.19 -3.80 -0.76
C ASP A 167 -18.99 -2.83 -0.67
N LEU A 168 -18.14 -2.95 0.38
CA LEU A 168 -16.95 -2.10 0.55
C LEU A 168 -15.90 -2.37 -0.53
N PRO A 169 -15.18 -1.33 -0.99
CA PRO A 169 -14.05 -1.54 -1.88
C PRO A 169 -12.98 -2.38 -1.18
N SER A 170 -12.33 -3.27 -1.93
CA SER A 170 -11.22 -4.08 -1.40
C SER A 170 -9.95 -3.28 -1.20
N PHE A 171 -9.83 -2.17 -1.94
CA PHE A 171 -8.67 -1.31 -1.94
C PHE A 171 -9.07 0.15 -2.10
N VAL A 172 -8.57 1.02 -1.22
CA VAL A 172 -8.84 2.46 -1.23
C VAL A 172 -7.53 3.23 -1.24
N HIS A 173 -7.47 4.30 -2.01
CA HIS A 173 -6.35 5.25 -2.08
C HIS A 173 -6.79 6.65 -1.61
N ILE A 174 -6.00 7.28 -0.75
CA ILE A 174 -6.28 8.59 -0.15
C ILE A 174 -5.06 9.51 -0.36
N PRO A 175 -5.24 10.74 -0.78
CA PRO A 175 -6.45 11.33 -1.34
C PRO A 175 -6.58 11.11 -2.84
N GLU A 176 -5.48 11.15 -3.57
CA GLU A 176 -5.36 11.09 -5.03
C GLU A 176 -4.08 10.35 -5.41
N ILE A 177 -3.99 9.84 -6.62
CA ILE A 177 -2.77 9.25 -7.17
C ILE A 177 -1.66 10.31 -7.16
N MET A 178 -0.48 9.91 -6.72
CA MET A 178 0.68 10.79 -6.67
C MET A 178 1.13 11.20 -8.07
N SER A 179 1.68 12.40 -8.18
CA SER A 179 2.25 12.89 -9.42
C SER A 179 3.66 13.45 -9.23
N ASN A 180 4.47 13.32 -10.28
CA ASN A 180 5.77 13.94 -10.37
C ASN A 180 5.90 14.61 -11.74
N ASN A 181 6.22 15.90 -11.76
CA ASN A 181 6.35 16.70 -13.00
C ASN A 181 5.13 16.61 -13.96
N GLY A 182 3.91 16.42 -13.38
CA GLY A 182 2.66 16.33 -14.15
C GLY A 182 2.33 14.93 -14.69
N PHE A 183 3.08 13.89 -14.30
CA PHE A 183 2.82 12.50 -14.65
C PHE A 183 2.46 11.70 -13.40
N ASP A 184 1.52 10.77 -13.55
CA ASP A 184 1.16 9.83 -12.49
C ASP A 184 2.32 8.89 -12.18
N ILE A 185 2.52 8.62 -10.90
CA ILE A 185 3.60 7.74 -10.42
C ILE A 185 3.19 6.28 -10.61
N PRO A 186 4.09 5.41 -11.13
CA PRO A 186 3.81 4.00 -11.26
C PRO A 186 3.77 3.28 -9.91
N GLY A 187 2.98 2.20 -9.84
CA GLY A 187 2.91 1.34 -8.67
C GLY A 187 1.77 1.64 -7.70
N GLU A 188 0.86 2.54 -8.04
CA GLU A 188 -0.33 2.84 -7.23
C GLU A 188 -1.59 2.15 -7.76
N LEU A 189 -1.58 1.70 -9.01
CA LEU A 189 -2.71 1.09 -9.70
C LEU A 189 -2.57 -0.44 -9.84
N ALA A 190 -3.56 -1.03 -10.48
CA ALA A 190 -3.64 -2.49 -10.64
C ALA A 190 -2.76 -3.05 -11.76
N GLY A 191 -2.15 -2.20 -12.58
CA GLY A 191 -1.27 -2.64 -13.67
C GLY A 191 -1.92 -3.73 -14.53
N PHE A 192 -1.23 -4.86 -14.71
CA PHE A 192 -1.73 -5.94 -15.57
C PHE A 192 -2.97 -6.68 -15.04
N LEU A 193 -3.37 -6.49 -13.79
CA LEU A 193 -4.63 -7.05 -13.27
C LEU A 193 -5.86 -6.31 -13.84
N GLY A 194 -5.66 -5.07 -14.29
CA GLY A 194 -6.69 -4.24 -14.91
C GLY A 194 -7.59 -3.50 -13.92
N ALA A 195 -8.36 -2.56 -14.47
CA ALA A 195 -9.13 -1.55 -13.72
C ALA A 195 -10.15 -2.10 -12.70
N ALA A 196 -10.53 -3.37 -12.79
CA ALA A 196 -11.40 -4.01 -11.79
C ALA A 196 -10.75 -4.11 -10.41
N HIS A 197 -9.42 -4.03 -10.36
CA HIS A 197 -8.61 -4.10 -9.13
C HIS A 197 -7.94 -2.77 -8.79
N ASP A 198 -8.22 -1.69 -9.53
CA ASP A 198 -7.74 -0.36 -9.20
C ASP A 198 -8.30 0.12 -7.85
N PRO A 199 -7.60 1.01 -7.15
CA PRO A 199 -8.09 1.58 -5.91
C PRO A 199 -9.33 2.44 -6.13
N PHE A 200 -10.20 2.46 -5.12
CA PHE A 200 -11.19 3.51 -5.02
C PHE A 200 -10.52 4.79 -4.48
N ILE A 201 -10.50 5.85 -5.29
CA ILE A 201 -9.83 7.12 -4.97
C ILE A 201 -10.82 8.05 -4.27
N THR A 202 -10.44 8.56 -3.09
CA THR A 202 -11.36 9.31 -2.22
C THR A 202 -11.47 10.78 -2.57
N GLY A 203 -10.48 11.37 -3.23
CA GLY A 203 -10.32 12.82 -3.26
C GLY A 203 -9.85 13.36 -1.89
N ASP A 204 -9.66 14.68 -1.80
CA ASP A 204 -9.14 15.36 -0.61
C ASP A 204 -10.21 15.56 0.47
N PRO A 205 -10.18 14.81 1.59
CA PRO A 205 -11.20 14.85 2.63
C PRO A 205 -11.14 16.10 3.52
N SER A 206 -10.14 16.93 3.35
CA SER A 206 -10.00 18.19 4.11
C SER A 206 -10.68 19.39 3.44
N LEU A 207 -11.19 19.20 2.22
CA LEU A 207 -11.90 20.28 1.51
C LEU A 207 -13.23 20.62 2.19
N PRO A 208 -13.60 21.92 2.24
CA PRO A 208 -14.92 22.33 2.72
C PRO A 208 -16.03 21.63 1.93
N GLY A 209 -17.02 21.08 2.66
CA GLY A 209 -18.13 20.37 2.02
C GLY A 209 -17.73 19.06 1.31
N TYR A 210 -16.62 18.47 1.70
CA TYR A 210 -16.12 17.23 1.11
C TYR A 210 -17.20 16.17 0.96
N GLN A 211 -17.26 15.65 -0.24
CA GLN A 211 -18.07 14.51 -0.61
C GLN A 211 -17.22 13.55 -1.43
N THR A 212 -17.20 12.30 -1.06
CA THR A 212 -16.39 11.29 -1.78
C THR A 212 -16.85 11.16 -3.23
N PRO A 213 -15.96 11.35 -4.21
CA PRO A 213 -16.31 11.20 -5.62
C PRO A 213 -16.94 9.84 -5.91
N GLY A 214 -18.01 9.82 -6.70
CA GLY A 214 -18.68 8.59 -7.09
C GLY A 214 -19.62 7.97 -6.05
N LEU A 215 -19.57 8.35 -4.76
CA LEU A 215 -20.49 7.84 -3.73
C LEU A 215 -21.66 8.78 -3.45
N THR A 216 -21.57 10.03 -3.87
CA THR A 216 -22.68 10.99 -3.73
C THR A 216 -23.59 10.89 -4.94
N PRO A 217 -24.89 10.53 -4.76
CA PRO A 217 -25.83 10.50 -5.87
C PRO A 217 -25.94 11.91 -6.48
N GLN A 218 -25.68 12.02 -7.77
CA GLN A 218 -26.00 13.26 -8.48
C GLN A 218 -27.53 13.48 -8.48
N PRO A 219 -28.02 14.73 -8.43
CA PRO A 219 -29.47 15.01 -8.42
C PRO A 219 -30.22 14.32 -9.57
N ALA A 220 -29.57 14.13 -10.71
CA ALA A 220 -30.12 13.42 -11.86
C ALA A 220 -30.07 11.88 -11.78
N LEU A 221 -29.38 11.31 -10.77
CA LEU A 221 -29.13 9.87 -10.62
C LEU A 221 -29.70 9.37 -9.28
N THR A 222 -31.04 9.35 -9.19
CA THR A 222 -31.72 8.80 -8.02
C THR A 222 -31.51 7.28 -7.93
N LEU A 223 -31.60 6.71 -6.73
CA LEU A 223 -31.51 5.26 -6.50
C LEU A 223 -32.48 4.49 -7.40
N ASN A 224 -33.75 4.93 -7.47
CA ASN A 224 -34.77 4.37 -8.38
C ASN A 224 -34.34 4.37 -9.86
N ARG A 225 -33.57 5.36 -10.28
CA ARG A 225 -33.09 5.44 -11.67
C ARG A 225 -31.94 4.49 -11.92
N ILE A 226 -31.11 4.26 -10.91
CA ILE A 226 -30.03 3.28 -10.94
C ILE A 226 -30.61 1.87 -10.99
N GLU A 227 -31.56 1.55 -10.12
CA GLU A 227 -32.25 0.25 -10.07
C GLU A 227 -32.98 -0.06 -11.38
N ARG A 228 -33.70 0.94 -11.95
CA ARG A 228 -34.33 0.78 -13.27
C ARG A 228 -33.33 0.52 -14.39
N ARG A 229 -32.19 1.19 -14.38
CA ARG A 229 -31.12 0.93 -15.36
C ARG A 229 -30.52 -0.48 -15.21
N GLN A 230 -30.35 -0.96 -13.99
CA GLN A 230 -29.90 -2.34 -13.76
C GLN A 230 -30.89 -3.35 -14.28
N SER A 231 -32.19 -3.17 -13.94
CA SER A 231 -33.27 -4.04 -14.41
C SER A 231 -33.34 -4.08 -15.95
N LEU A 232 -33.18 -2.92 -16.60
CA LEU A 232 -33.21 -2.82 -18.06
C LEU A 232 -31.97 -3.53 -18.69
N LEU A 233 -30.78 -3.35 -18.11
CA LEU A 233 -29.57 -4.06 -18.55
C LEU A 233 -29.72 -5.57 -18.41
N GLN A 234 -30.27 -6.06 -17.30
CA GLN A 234 -30.53 -7.49 -17.08
C GLN A 234 -31.55 -8.05 -18.10
N GLN A 235 -32.60 -7.28 -18.44
CA GLN A 235 -33.57 -7.65 -19.45
C GLN A 235 -32.94 -7.71 -20.86
N LEU A 236 -32.07 -6.76 -21.19
CA LEU A 236 -31.34 -6.73 -22.45
C LEU A 236 -30.38 -7.90 -22.56
N ASP A 237 -29.59 -8.18 -21.49
CA ASP A 237 -28.66 -9.31 -21.44
C ASP A 237 -29.43 -10.65 -21.60
N HIS A 238 -30.60 -10.77 -20.99
CA HIS A 238 -31.43 -11.96 -21.13
C HIS A 238 -32.07 -12.09 -22.53
N SER A 239 -32.47 -10.98 -23.14
CA SER A 239 -33.08 -10.97 -24.47
C SER A 239 -32.04 -11.16 -25.61
N LEU A 240 -30.80 -10.75 -25.40
CA LEU A 240 -29.71 -10.90 -26.36
C LEU A 240 -29.03 -12.29 -26.28
N GLY A 241 -29.63 -13.24 -25.58
CA GLY A 241 -29.27 -14.62 -25.28
C GLY A 241 -28.03 -15.13 -26.00
N GLY A 242 -26.89 -15.18 -25.33
CA GLY A 242 -25.64 -15.78 -25.81
C GLY A 242 -24.45 -14.84 -26.03
N LEU A 243 -24.63 -13.51 -26.05
CA LEU A 243 -23.50 -12.56 -26.01
C LEU A 243 -22.90 -12.45 -24.61
N GLY A 244 -23.62 -12.88 -23.57
CA GLY A 244 -23.23 -12.81 -22.16
C GLY A 244 -22.23 -13.89 -21.70
N ASP A 245 -21.95 -14.91 -22.49
CA ASP A 245 -21.09 -16.03 -22.11
C ASP A 245 -19.59 -15.75 -22.30
N SER A 246 -19.20 -14.59 -22.81
CA SER A 246 -17.80 -14.21 -22.78
C SER A 246 -17.38 -13.82 -21.35
N ARG A 247 -16.26 -14.37 -20.86
CA ARG A 247 -15.69 -14.01 -19.54
C ARG A 247 -15.52 -12.51 -19.34
N SER A 248 -15.32 -11.76 -20.41
CA SER A 248 -15.16 -10.32 -20.41
C SER A 248 -16.46 -9.60 -20.08
N VAL A 249 -17.60 -10.04 -20.61
CA VAL A 249 -18.93 -9.50 -20.32
C VAL A 249 -19.34 -9.86 -18.89
N GLY A 250 -19.06 -11.09 -18.44
CA GLY A 250 -19.33 -11.50 -17.06
C GLY A 250 -18.56 -10.64 -16.03
N ARG A 251 -17.29 -10.32 -16.28
CA ARG A 251 -16.48 -9.43 -15.41
C ARG A 251 -17.00 -7.99 -15.42
N LEU A 252 -17.41 -7.47 -16.58
CA LEU A 252 -17.98 -6.13 -16.68
C LEU A 252 -19.28 -6.01 -15.89
N ASN A 253 -20.14 -7.02 -15.97
CA ASN A 253 -21.39 -7.10 -15.22
C ASN A 253 -21.15 -7.18 -13.70
N GLU A 254 -20.14 -7.93 -13.27
CA GLU A 254 -19.74 -8.01 -11.87
C GLU A 254 -19.21 -6.68 -11.35
N PHE A 255 -18.35 -6.01 -12.12
CA PHE A 255 -17.81 -4.69 -11.79
C PHE A 255 -18.93 -3.64 -11.67
N GLN A 256 -19.86 -3.61 -12.64
CA GLN A 256 -21.00 -2.69 -12.60
C GLN A 256 -21.90 -2.95 -11.40
N ARG A 257 -22.18 -4.22 -11.08
CA ARG A 257 -22.96 -4.59 -9.91
C ARG A 257 -22.29 -4.14 -8.62
N LYS A 258 -20.97 -4.34 -8.49
CA LYS A 258 -20.19 -3.89 -7.33
C LYS A 258 -20.24 -2.36 -7.20
N ALA A 259 -20.06 -1.62 -8.29
CA ALA A 259 -20.15 -0.16 -8.29
C ALA A 259 -21.53 0.33 -7.84
N VAL A 260 -22.61 -0.29 -8.31
CA VAL A 260 -23.98 0.07 -7.89
C VAL A 260 -24.20 -0.27 -6.42
N ASN A 261 -23.78 -1.44 -5.97
CA ASN A 261 -23.88 -1.82 -4.57
C ASN A 261 -23.15 -0.81 -3.66
N MET A 262 -21.97 -0.37 -4.06
CA MET A 262 -21.23 0.67 -3.32
C MET A 262 -22.03 1.96 -3.19
N ILE A 263 -22.66 2.44 -4.27
CA ILE A 263 -23.45 3.68 -4.26
C ILE A 263 -24.74 3.52 -3.43
N THR A 264 -25.36 2.35 -3.45
CA THR A 264 -26.64 2.08 -2.77
C THR A 264 -26.48 1.71 -1.30
N SER A 265 -25.32 1.16 -0.90
CA SER A 265 -25.07 0.71 0.46
C SER A 265 -24.93 1.87 1.45
N ALA A 266 -25.78 1.91 2.45
CA ALA A 266 -25.68 2.88 3.54
C ALA A 266 -24.38 2.71 4.34
N LYS A 267 -23.95 1.45 4.56
CA LYS A 267 -22.69 1.13 5.26
C LYS A 267 -21.49 1.74 4.56
N VAL A 268 -21.43 1.60 3.23
CA VAL A 268 -20.35 2.19 2.43
C VAL A 268 -20.34 3.70 2.56
N ARG A 269 -21.48 4.35 2.29
CA ARG A 269 -21.57 5.82 2.41
C ARG A 269 -21.17 6.33 3.79
N ASP A 270 -21.61 5.65 4.86
CA ASP A 270 -21.28 6.06 6.23
C ASP A 270 -19.79 5.91 6.55
N ALA A 271 -19.11 4.90 6.01
CA ALA A 271 -17.67 4.72 6.18
C ALA A 271 -16.86 5.92 5.67
N PHE A 272 -17.27 6.51 4.55
CA PHE A 272 -16.60 7.66 3.92
C PHE A 272 -17.00 9.02 4.49
N ARG A 273 -17.98 9.11 5.40
CA ARG A 273 -18.53 10.36 5.92
C ARG A 273 -17.77 10.86 7.14
N LEU A 274 -16.92 11.87 6.97
CA LEU A 274 -16.21 12.52 8.07
C LEU A 274 -17.12 13.39 8.97
N ASP A 275 -18.25 13.83 8.47
CA ASP A 275 -19.27 14.58 9.23
C ASP A 275 -19.97 13.73 10.30
N LYS A 276 -19.79 12.41 10.29
CA LYS A 276 -20.22 11.52 11.38
C LYS A 276 -19.30 11.58 12.61
N GLU A 277 -18.09 12.09 12.45
CA GLU A 277 -17.16 12.29 13.55
C GLU A 277 -17.42 13.63 14.25
N SER A 278 -17.25 13.66 15.56
CA SER A 278 -17.38 14.89 16.31
C SER A 278 -16.33 15.92 15.90
N ALA A 279 -16.64 17.21 16.06
CA ALA A 279 -15.69 18.28 15.79
C ALA A 279 -14.38 18.09 16.57
N SER A 280 -14.47 17.65 17.84
CA SER A 280 -13.29 17.40 18.68
C SER A 280 -12.39 16.29 18.15
N VAL A 281 -12.96 15.19 17.62
CA VAL A 281 -12.19 14.12 16.98
C VAL A 281 -11.53 14.65 15.71
N ARG A 282 -12.27 15.33 14.86
CA ARG A 282 -11.72 15.91 13.62
C ARG A 282 -10.58 16.88 13.92
N GLU A 283 -10.74 17.70 14.95
CA GLU A 283 -9.75 18.66 15.38
C GLU A 283 -8.51 17.99 15.97
N ARG A 284 -8.66 16.90 16.73
CA ARG A 284 -7.53 16.10 17.24
C ARG A 284 -6.59 15.64 16.14
N TYR A 285 -7.12 15.15 15.01
CA TYR A 285 -6.32 14.79 13.84
C TYR A 285 -5.70 15.99 13.12
N GLY A 286 -6.32 17.13 13.21
CA GLY A 286 -5.96 18.37 12.53
C GLY A 286 -6.94 18.70 11.42
N VAL A 287 -7.50 19.90 11.52
CA VAL A 287 -8.31 20.53 10.49
C VAL A 287 -7.48 21.65 9.89
N ASP A 288 -7.42 21.71 8.56
CA ASP A 288 -6.80 22.85 7.90
C ASP A 288 -7.66 24.11 8.12
N PRO A 289 -7.13 25.18 8.72
CA PRO A 289 -7.89 26.39 9.00
C PRO A 289 -8.23 27.22 7.74
N GLY A 290 -8.01 26.68 6.54
CA GLY A 290 -8.25 27.40 5.29
C GLY A 290 -7.03 28.19 4.81
N SER A 291 -5.84 27.72 5.12
CA SER A 291 -4.57 28.25 4.60
C SER A 291 -4.61 28.39 3.07
N ASP A 292 -3.90 29.35 2.53
CA ASP A 292 -3.71 29.46 1.08
C ASP A 292 -2.88 28.25 0.59
N ARG A 293 -3.58 27.18 0.28
CA ARG A 293 -3.01 25.89 -0.14
C ARG A 293 -2.02 25.99 -1.31
N LYS A 294 -2.14 27.04 -2.13
CA LYS A 294 -1.23 27.26 -3.25
C LYS A 294 0.11 27.81 -2.80
N LEU A 295 0.12 28.72 -1.83
CA LEU A 295 1.33 29.40 -1.37
C LEU A 295 2.08 28.59 -0.33
N GLU A 296 1.39 28.05 0.67
CA GLU A 296 2.03 27.31 1.75
C GLU A 296 2.48 25.91 1.31
N ALA A 297 1.64 25.19 0.58
CA ALA A 297 1.99 23.90 0.03
C ALA A 297 3.23 24.01 -0.91
N ARG A 298 3.31 25.04 -1.70
CA ARG A 298 4.43 25.23 -2.64
C ARG A 298 5.70 25.73 -1.97
N LYS A 299 5.58 26.61 -0.99
CA LYS A 299 6.74 27.19 -0.29
C LYS A 299 7.32 26.28 0.77
N PHE A 300 6.47 25.47 1.43
CA PHE A 300 6.84 24.67 2.58
C PHE A 300 6.42 23.18 2.45
N GLY A 301 6.01 22.72 1.26
CA GLY A 301 5.61 21.34 1.06
C GLY A 301 4.34 20.90 1.79
N GLY A 302 3.58 21.79 2.38
CA GLY A 302 2.49 21.56 3.31
C GLY A 302 1.65 20.31 3.06
N LEU A 303 1.14 19.72 4.12
CA LEU A 303 0.31 18.52 4.13
C LEU A 303 -1.12 18.84 4.64
N PRO A 304 -1.87 19.78 4.02
CA PRO A 304 -3.11 20.31 4.57
C PRO A 304 -4.21 19.25 4.72
N HIS A 305 -4.19 18.23 3.86
CA HIS A 305 -5.19 17.15 3.89
C HIS A 305 -4.88 16.06 4.93
N LEU A 306 -3.64 15.96 5.44
CA LEU A 306 -3.12 14.78 6.13
C LEU A 306 -3.94 14.37 7.35
N GLY A 307 -4.35 15.34 8.18
CA GLY A 307 -5.15 15.06 9.37
C GLY A 307 -6.49 14.39 9.04
N GLN A 308 -7.24 14.96 8.11
CA GLN A 308 -8.54 14.40 7.72
C GLN A 308 -8.39 13.13 6.88
N SER A 309 -7.29 12.99 6.14
CA SER A 309 -6.95 11.76 5.42
C SER A 309 -6.65 10.59 6.37
N MET A 310 -5.87 10.82 7.44
CA MET A 310 -5.63 9.80 8.46
C MET A 310 -6.90 9.43 9.22
N LEU A 311 -7.78 10.40 9.50
CA LEU A 311 -9.08 10.12 10.10
C LEU A 311 -9.96 9.28 9.17
N LEU A 312 -9.99 9.60 7.88
CA LEU A 312 -10.72 8.79 6.89
C LEU A 312 -10.16 7.38 6.78
N ALA A 313 -8.83 7.23 6.75
CA ALA A 313 -8.18 5.92 6.74
C ALA A 313 -8.59 5.06 7.95
N ARG A 314 -8.58 5.63 9.17
CA ARG A 314 -9.04 4.93 10.37
C ARG A 314 -10.50 4.47 10.21
N ARG A 315 -11.41 5.32 9.73
CA ARG A 315 -12.82 4.97 9.51
C ARG A 315 -13.00 3.83 8.51
N LEU A 316 -12.23 3.85 7.43
CA LEU A 316 -12.28 2.79 6.40
C LEU A 316 -11.78 1.45 6.95
N ILE A 317 -10.70 1.45 7.73
CA ILE A 317 -10.22 0.26 8.44
C ILE A 317 -11.28 -0.25 9.42
N GLU A 318 -11.87 0.63 10.23
CA GLU A 318 -12.95 0.29 11.17
C GLU A 318 -14.19 -0.28 10.47
N ALA A 319 -14.50 0.18 9.27
CA ALA A 319 -15.58 -0.35 8.45
C ALA A 319 -15.27 -1.73 7.84
N GLY A 320 -14.00 -2.12 7.78
CA GLY A 320 -13.51 -3.39 7.27
C GLY A 320 -12.96 -3.34 5.83
N VAL A 321 -12.43 -2.19 5.38
CA VAL A 321 -11.68 -2.11 4.13
C VAL A 321 -10.36 -2.87 4.28
N PRO A 322 -10.07 -3.86 3.42
CA PRO A 322 -8.89 -4.73 3.59
C PRO A 322 -7.56 -4.01 3.39
N LEU A 323 -7.49 -3.03 2.47
CA LEU A 323 -6.28 -2.25 2.27
C LEU A 323 -6.58 -0.79 1.96
N VAL A 324 -5.89 0.08 2.69
CA VAL A 324 -5.91 1.53 2.46
C VAL A 324 -4.46 1.99 2.24
N THR A 325 -4.21 2.65 1.11
CA THR A 325 -2.98 3.41 0.89
C THR A 325 -3.29 4.89 1.10
N LEU A 326 -2.52 5.53 1.96
CA LEU A 326 -2.59 6.96 2.22
C LEU A 326 -1.25 7.58 1.83
N VAL A 327 -1.27 8.51 0.88
CA VAL A 327 -0.09 9.32 0.55
C VAL A 327 -0.12 10.61 1.35
N THR A 328 1.02 11.06 1.85
CA THR A 328 1.09 12.20 2.76
C THR A 328 1.01 13.55 2.05
N GLY A 329 1.36 13.59 0.79
CA GLY A 329 1.20 14.73 -0.11
C GLY A 329 0.41 14.32 -1.35
N ARG A 330 0.54 15.08 -2.41
CA ARG A 330 -0.10 14.81 -3.72
C ARG A 330 0.93 14.87 -4.84
N ARG A 331 2.00 15.57 -4.58
CA ARG A 331 3.12 15.77 -5.48
C ARG A 331 4.41 15.57 -4.72
N ILE A 332 5.31 14.82 -5.29
CA ILE A 332 6.61 14.52 -4.67
C ILE A 332 7.36 15.78 -4.27
N ASP A 333 7.41 16.78 -5.15
CA ASP A 333 8.09 18.05 -4.91
C ASP A 333 7.43 18.95 -3.84
N GLN A 334 6.30 18.54 -3.28
CA GLN A 334 5.56 19.25 -2.23
C GLN A 334 5.52 18.48 -0.90
N ALA A 335 6.17 17.33 -0.84
CA ALA A 335 6.22 16.48 0.33
C ALA A 335 7.65 16.35 0.89
N TRP A 336 8.14 15.15 1.11
CA TRP A 336 9.41 14.92 1.81
C TRP A 336 10.67 15.10 0.93
N ASP A 337 10.49 15.59 -0.29
CA ASP A 337 11.59 15.87 -1.25
C ASP A 337 12.34 17.18 -0.93
N THR A 338 13.14 17.15 0.12
CA THR A 338 13.72 18.34 0.76
C THR A 338 15.16 18.64 0.33
N HIS A 339 15.36 18.85 -0.97
CA HIS A 339 16.66 19.19 -1.57
C HIS A 339 17.26 20.53 -1.12
N ARG A 340 16.42 21.43 -0.62
CA ARG A 340 16.77 22.76 -0.11
C ARG A 340 15.86 23.12 1.04
N ASP A 341 16.32 24.00 1.92
CA ASP A 341 15.56 24.41 3.10
C ASP A 341 15.04 23.25 3.93
N HIS A 342 15.85 22.18 4.00
CA HIS A 342 15.47 20.89 4.58
C HIS A 342 14.88 21.03 5.98
N PHE A 343 15.62 21.62 6.91
CA PHE A 343 15.18 21.77 8.29
C PHE A 343 14.00 22.74 8.45
N PRO A 344 13.99 23.92 7.79
CA PRO A 344 12.81 24.79 7.78
C PRO A 344 11.54 24.11 7.24
N LEU A 345 11.65 23.34 6.17
CA LEU A 345 10.52 22.58 5.60
C LEU A 345 10.00 21.52 6.58
N LEU A 346 10.91 20.71 7.14
CA LEU A 346 10.55 19.70 8.13
C LEU A 346 9.89 20.36 9.35
N LYS A 347 10.55 21.34 9.97
CA LYS A 347 10.12 21.96 11.23
C LYS A 347 8.80 22.70 11.13
N LYS A 348 8.57 23.45 10.05
CA LYS A 348 7.45 24.40 9.93
C LYS A 348 6.27 23.84 9.13
N SER A 349 6.51 22.87 8.26
CA SER A 349 5.52 22.44 7.27
C SER A 349 5.15 20.97 7.37
N LEU A 350 6.13 20.07 7.41
CA LEU A 350 5.88 18.64 7.27
C LEU A 350 5.62 17.95 8.63
N LEU A 351 6.48 18.20 9.61
CA LEU A 351 6.42 17.51 10.91
C LEU A 351 5.23 17.91 11.79
N PRO A 352 4.82 19.19 11.91
CA PRO A 352 3.71 19.54 12.79
C PRO A 352 2.38 18.86 12.43
N PRO A 353 1.90 18.86 11.18
CA PRO A 353 0.69 18.13 10.83
C PRO A 353 0.87 16.62 10.91
N PHE A 354 2.05 16.09 10.55
CA PHE A 354 2.34 14.67 10.65
C PHE A 354 2.32 14.18 12.10
N ASP A 355 3.04 14.82 13.01
CA ASP A 355 3.12 14.46 14.43
C ASP A 355 1.74 14.44 15.09
N ARG A 356 0.91 15.45 14.76
CA ARG A 356 -0.45 15.55 15.27
C ARG A 356 -1.35 14.42 14.76
N ALA A 357 -1.38 14.24 13.45
CA ALA A 357 -2.27 13.29 12.80
C ALA A 357 -1.88 11.84 13.08
N PHE A 358 -0.58 11.52 13.03
CA PHE A 358 -0.07 10.19 13.31
C PHE A 358 -0.29 9.76 14.75
N ALA A 359 -0.03 10.64 15.72
CA ALA A 359 -0.32 10.34 17.12
C ALA A 359 -1.82 10.09 17.37
N ALA A 360 -2.70 10.91 16.77
CA ALA A 360 -4.15 10.71 16.88
C ALA A 360 -4.60 9.39 16.24
N LEU A 361 -3.98 9.00 15.13
CA LEU A 361 -4.25 7.72 14.46
C LEU A 361 -3.84 6.54 15.35
N MET A 362 -2.62 6.56 15.89
CA MET A 362 -2.13 5.49 16.77
C MET A 362 -2.98 5.35 18.02
N GLU A 363 -3.37 6.48 18.63
CA GLU A 363 -4.26 6.49 19.77
C GLU A 363 -5.63 5.85 19.45
N ASP A 364 -6.27 6.25 18.34
CA ASP A 364 -7.56 5.71 17.91
C ASP A 364 -7.48 4.22 17.59
N LEU A 365 -6.46 3.78 16.83
CA LEU A 365 -6.28 2.37 16.46
C LEU A 365 -6.12 1.52 17.73
N THR A 366 -5.37 2.00 18.71
CA THR A 366 -5.15 1.29 19.97
C THR A 366 -6.42 1.27 20.83
N GLN A 367 -7.04 2.43 21.08
CA GLN A 367 -8.22 2.54 21.95
C GLN A 367 -9.43 1.75 21.42
N ARG A 368 -9.53 1.61 20.10
CA ARG A 368 -10.61 0.86 19.44
C ARG A 368 -10.29 -0.62 19.26
N GLY A 369 -9.09 -1.09 19.65
CA GLY A 369 -8.65 -2.48 19.41
C GLY A 369 -8.40 -2.79 17.93
N LEU A 370 -8.35 -1.79 17.06
CA LEU A 370 -8.13 -1.98 15.64
C LEU A 370 -6.69 -2.37 15.31
N LEU A 371 -5.73 -1.94 16.13
CA LEU A 371 -4.32 -2.22 15.91
C LEU A 371 -4.01 -3.72 15.97
N ASP A 372 -4.75 -4.49 16.77
CA ASP A 372 -4.54 -5.94 16.91
C ASP A 372 -4.76 -6.70 15.60
N GLU A 373 -5.62 -6.19 14.72
CA GLU A 373 -6.02 -6.83 13.47
C GLU A 373 -5.64 -6.00 12.22
N THR A 374 -4.94 -4.87 12.40
CA THR A 374 -4.51 -3.98 11.32
C THR A 374 -3.01 -3.92 11.26
N LEU A 375 -2.43 -4.27 10.11
CA LEU A 375 -1.03 -3.96 9.82
C LEU A 375 -0.92 -2.49 9.39
N LEU A 376 -0.24 -1.67 10.19
CA LEU A 376 0.16 -0.33 9.79
C LEU A 376 1.59 -0.38 9.26
N VAL A 377 1.83 0.22 8.10
CA VAL A 377 3.16 0.36 7.47
C VAL A 377 3.38 1.84 7.16
N LEU A 378 4.45 2.41 7.70
CA LEU A 378 4.91 3.77 7.41
C LEU A 378 6.22 3.68 6.64
N MET A 379 6.24 4.11 5.39
CA MET A 379 7.39 3.97 4.50
C MET A 379 7.43 5.09 3.45
N GLY A 380 8.57 5.25 2.81
CA GLY A 380 8.75 6.02 1.59
C GLY A 380 9.60 5.23 0.61
N GLU A 381 9.94 5.84 -0.52
CA GLU A 381 10.69 5.17 -1.59
C GLU A 381 12.19 5.04 -1.31
N PHE A 382 12.76 5.96 -0.54
CA PHE A 382 14.17 5.96 -0.09
C PHE A 382 14.39 6.97 1.05
N GLY A 383 15.64 7.12 1.51
CA GLY A 383 16.04 8.12 2.48
C GLY A 383 16.71 9.34 1.86
N ARG A 384 17.47 10.08 2.68
CA ARG A 384 18.20 11.28 2.27
C ARG A 384 19.68 11.16 2.57
N THR A 385 20.52 11.87 1.76
CA THR A 385 21.98 11.82 1.89
C THR A 385 22.44 12.07 3.33
N PRO A 386 23.37 11.25 3.84
CA PRO A 386 23.90 11.43 5.19
C PRO A 386 24.52 12.81 5.41
N LYS A 387 25.24 13.32 4.41
CA LYS A 387 25.89 14.62 4.48
C LYS A 387 25.06 15.69 3.79
N LEU A 388 24.86 16.81 4.47
CA LEU A 388 24.22 18.00 3.91
C LEU A 388 24.97 18.52 2.69
N GLY A 389 24.20 18.94 1.66
CA GLY A 389 24.75 19.46 0.40
C GLY A 389 25.42 18.41 -0.50
N TYR A 390 25.40 17.12 -0.11
CA TYR A 390 25.96 16.06 -0.95
C TYR A 390 24.99 15.74 -2.09
N VAL A 391 25.47 15.79 -3.34
CA VAL A 391 24.68 15.63 -4.56
C VAL A 391 24.85 14.21 -5.07
N THR A 392 23.73 13.52 -5.31
CA THR A 392 23.64 12.15 -5.80
C THR A 392 22.67 11.95 -6.94
N SER A 393 21.84 12.95 -7.23
CA SER A 393 20.88 12.95 -8.32
C SER A 393 20.96 14.22 -9.17
N ASN A 394 20.27 14.23 -10.30
CA ASN A 394 20.19 15.42 -11.17
C ASN A 394 19.40 16.57 -10.53
N ALA A 395 18.60 16.29 -9.49
CA ALA A 395 17.89 17.33 -8.74
C ALA A 395 18.84 18.16 -7.87
N GLY A 396 19.97 17.57 -7.47
CA GLY A 396 21.00 18.21 -6.66
C GLY A 396 20.58 18.45 -5.22
N ALA A 397 21.43 19.12 -4.45
CA ALA A 397 21.13 19.56 -3.10
C ALA A 397 21.73 20.93 -2.83
N ALA A 398 20.96 21.81 -2.21
CA ALA A 398 21.50 23.05 -1.63
C ALA A 398 22.40 22.71 -0.41
N PRO A 399 23.29 23.62 0.02
CA PRO A 399 24.15 23.37 1.20
C PRO A 399 23.39 23.02 2.47
N ASN A 400 22.14 23.44 2.61
CA ASN A 400 21.22 23.16 3.70
C ASN A 400 20.14 22.11 3.36
N GLY A 401 20.35 21.36 2.28
CA GLY A 401 19.46 20.32 1.78
C GLY A 401 20.10 18.94 1.81
N ARG A 402 19.29 17.94 1.57
CA ARG A 402 19.71 16.55 1.39
C ARG A 402 19.16 16.00 0.08
N ASP A 403 19.99 15.31 -0.69
CA ASP A 403 19.62 14.64 -1.94
C ASP A 403 19.09 13.22 -1.69
N HIS A 404 18.72 12.50 -2.72
CA HIS A 404 18.21 11.12 -2.65
C HIS A 404 19.26 10.14 -2.11
N TRP A 405 18.85 9.22 -1.23
CA TRP A 405 19.73 8.20 -0.67
C TRP A 405 19.01 6.86 -0.50
N PRO A 406 19.03 6.00 -1.51
CA PRO A 406 18.39 4.70 -1.44
C PRO A 406 19.21 3.64 -0.68
N TYR A 407 20.47 3.91 -0.41
CA TYR A 407 21.41 2.93 0.14
C TYR A 407 21.19 2.61 1.62
N CYS A 408 20.42 3.44 2.33
CA CYS A 408 19.93 3.14 3.68
C CYS A 408 18.74 4.04 4.02
N TYR A 409 17.66 3.41 4.49
CA TYR A 409 16.49 4.14 5.00
C TYR A 409 15.67 3.24 5.94
N SER A 410 14.59 3.79 6.52
CA SER A 410 13.82 3.07 7.53
C SER A 410 12.37 2.91 7.11
N VAL A 411 11.80 1.76 7.50
CA VAL A 411 10.36 1.46 7.43
C VAL A 411 9.86 1.13 8.84
N GLN A 412 8.70 1.65 9.21
CA GLN A 412 8.05 1.36 10.48
C GLN A 412 6.81 0.50 10.26
N MET A 413 6.60 -0.47 11.14
CA MET A 413 5.42 -1.33 11.11
C MET A 413 4.81 -1.43 12.51
N ALA A 414 3.49 -1.58 12.59
CA ALA A 414 2.79 -1.79 13.86
C ALA A 414 1.56 -2.68 13.66
N GLY A 415 1.11 -3.29 14.73
CA GLY A 415 -0.15 -4.02 14.78
C GLY A 415 -0.11 -5.39 14.13
N ALA A 416 -1.25 -6.08 14.11
CA ALA A 416 -1.39 -7.44 13.57
C ALA A 416 -0.33 -8.44 14.07
N GLY A 417 0.12 -8.30 15.33
CA GLY A 417 1.12 -9.17 15.94
C GLY A 417 2.56 -8.85 15.62
N VAL A 418 2.85 -7.73 14.93
CA VAL A 418 4.23 -7.21 14.79
C VAL A 418 4.77 -6.88 16.17
N PRO A 419 5.98 -7.37 16.56
CA PRO A 419 6.54 -7.12 17.90
C PRO A 419 6.77 -5.62 18.16
N ALA A 420 6.06 -5.09 19.12
CA ALA A 420 6.11 -3.69 19.52
C ALA A 420 7.50 -3.33 20.09
N GLY A 421 8.02 -2.17 19.72
CA GLY A 421 9.34 -1.69 20.18
C GLY A 421 10.55 -2.37 19.54
N LEU A 422 10.35 -3.29 18.60
CA LEU A 422 11.44 -3.99 17.92
C LEU A 422 12.24 -3.03 17.03
N ILE A 423 13.57 -3.09 17.13
CA ILE A 423 14.50 -2.49 16.17
C ILE A 423 15.18 -3.61 15.40
N TYR A 424 14.89 -3.70 14.10
CA TYR A 424 15.48 -4.69 13.20
C TYR A 424 16.51 -4.04 12.29
N GLY A 425 17.66 -4.70 12.15
CA GLY A 425 18.77 -4.19 11.39
C GLY A 425 19.44 -2.96 12.04
N ALA A 426 20.42 -2.41 11.39
CA ALA A 426 21.08 -1.18 11.82
C ALA A 426 21.72 -0.48 10.63
N SER A 427 21.72 0.84 10.64
CA SER A 427 22.57 1.68 9.81
C SER A 427 23.95 1.89 10.44
N ASP A 428 24.90 2.37 9.66
CA ASP A 428 26.22 2.75 10.13
C ASP A 428 26.19 4.02 11.00
N GLN A 429 27.35 4.46 11.47
CA GLN A 429 27.51 5.62 12.34
C GLN A 429 27.06 6.95 11.69
N GLN A 430 26.93 6.99 10.38
CA GLN A 430 26.49 8.15 9.61
C GLN A 430 25.11 7.95 8.99
N ALA A 431 24.43 6.85 9.28
CA ALA A 431 23.17 6.45 8.65
C ALA A 431 23.26 6.34 7.11
N GLY A 432 24.45 6.04 6.59
CA GLY A 432 24.72 5.98 5.15
C GLY A 432 24.42 4.62 4.55
N TYR A 433 24.78 3.55 5.23
CA TYR A 433 24.64 2.17 4.73
C TYR A 433 24.17 1.23 5.84
N PRO A 434 23.52 0.12 5.50
CA PRO A 434 23.25 -0.92 6.47
C PRO A 434 24.55 -1.49 7.05
N SER A 435 24.65 -1.54 8.36
CA SER A 435 25.77 -2.18 9.09
C SER A 435 25.40 -3.57 9.57
N ARG A 436 24.10 -3.90 9.63
CA ARG A 436 23.58 -5.20 10.03
C ARG A 436 22.22 -5.46 9.39
N ASP A 437 21.97 -6.72 9.00
CA ASP A 437 20.69 -7.23 8.51
C ASP A 437 20.10 -6.36 7.39
N PRO A 438 20.76 -6.21 6.23
CA PRO A 438 20.22 -5.43 5.11
C PRO A 438 18.91 -6.02 4.61
N VAL A 439 17.94 -5.16 4.28
CA VAL A 439 16.59 -5.51 3.84
C VAL A 439 16.31 -4.85 2.50
N THR A 440 15.70 -5.57 1.59
CA THR A 440 15.27 -5.02 0.29
C THR A 440 13.78 -4.66 0.29
N PRO A 441 13.29 -3.84 -0.66
CA PRO A 441 11.85 -3.62 -0.81
C PRO A 441 11.06 -4.90 -1.09
N GLU A 442 11.66 -5.91 -1.72
CA GLU A 442 11.05 -7.23 -1.91
C GLU A 442 10.83 -7.95 -0.57
N ASP A 443 11.75 -7.80 0.39
CA ASP A 443 11.63 -8.42 1.72
C ASP A 443 10.54 -7.71 2.55
N ILE A 444 10.43 -6.39 2.43
CA ILE A 444 9.32 -5.62 3.01
C ILE A 444 7.99 -6.10 2.42
N ALA A 445 7.90 -6.24 1.09
CA ALA A 445 6.71 -6.73 0.42
C ALA A 445 6.33 -8.15 0.87
N ALA A 446 7.31 -9.06 0.93
CA ALA A 446 7.10 -10.43 1.39
C ALA A 446 6.61 -10.44 2.85
N THR A 447 7.13 -9.56 3.70
CA THR A 447 6.69 -9.41 5.10
C THR A 447 5.23 -8.92 5.18
N ILE A 448 4.87 -7.88 4.40
CA ILE A 448 3.49 -7.38 4.32
C ILE A 448 2.53 -8.48 3.90
N TYR A 449 2.84 -9.20 2.82
CA TYR A 449 2.00 -10.29 2.32
C TYR A 449 1.89 -11.44 3.32
N ALA A 450 2.99 -11.81 3.98
CA ALA A 450 2.98 -12.88 4.96
C ALA A 450 2.10 -12.54 6.18
N ILE A 451 2.18 -11.30 6.71
CA ILE A 451 1.33 -10.82 7.81
C ILE A 451 -0.15 -10.76 7.36
N LEU A 452 -0.41 -10.42 6.11
CA LEU A 452 -1.75 -10.49 5.50
C LEU A 452 -2.21 -11.94 5.25
N GLY A 453 -1.36 -12.95 5.44
CA GLY A 453 -1.69 -14.36 5.23
C GLY A 453 -1.78 -14.76 3.75
N ILE A 454 -1.08 -14.05 2.87
CA ILE A 454 -0.90 -14.46 1.48
C ILE A 454 0.21 -15.51 1.42
N PRO A 455 -0.03 -16.72 0.88
CA PRO A 455 0.99 -17.76 0.78
C PRO A 455 2.21 -17.33 -0.04
N ALA A 456 3.38 -17.85 0.32
CA ALA A 456 4.64 -17.52 -0.37
C ALA A 456 4.65 -17.93 -1.85
N ASP A 457 3.87 -18.95 -2.20
CA ASP A 457 3.70 -19.47 -3.56
C ASP A 457 2.49 -18.88 -4.31
N ALA A 458 1.82 -17.90 -3.71
CA ALA A 458 0.68 -17.23 -4.35
C ALA A 458 1.08 -16.57 -5.67
N GLU A 459 0.23 -16.71 -6.67
CA GLU A 459 0.43 -16.18 -8.01
C GLU A 459 -0.75 -15.31 -8.44
N VAL A 460 -0.45 -14.29 -9.21
CA VAL A 460 -1.41 -13.50 -9.99
C VAL A 460 -1.10 -13.68 -11.47
N PHE A 461 -2.10 -13.48 -12.32
CA PHE A 461 -1.98 -13.75 -13.74
C PHE A 461 -2.14 -12.46 -14.56
N ASP A 462 -1.24 -12.25 -15.50
CA ASP A 462 -1.38 -11.13 -16.45
C ASP A 462 -2.44 -11.40 -17.54
N ASN A 463 -2.63 -10.42 -18.43
CA ASN A 463 -3.61 -10.51 -19.51
C ASN A 463 -3.33 -11.65 -20.52
N LEU A 464 -2.08 -12.15 -20.56
CA LEU A 464 -1.67 -13.30 -21.36
C LEU A 464 -1.72 -14.62 -20.56
N ARG A 465 -2.26 -14.58 -19.33
CA ARG A 465 -2.33 -15.70 -18.38
C ARG A 465 -0.98 -16.26 -17.96
N ARG A 466 0.07 -15.46 -18.00
CA ARG A 466 1.34 -15.84 -17.43
C ARG A 466 1.29 -15.68 -15.91
N PRO A 467 1.72 -16.69 -15.15
CA PRO A 467 1.76 -16.61 -13.69
C PRO A 467 2.92 -15.70 -13.25
N HIS A 468 2.63 -14.88 -12.26
CA HIS A 468 3.61 -14.03 -11.57
C HIS A 468 3.52 -14.30 -10.08
N ARG A 469 4.59 -14.77 -9.47
CA ARG A 469 4.64 -14.92 -8.01
C ARG A 469 4.44 -13.57 -7.36
N VAL A 470 3.62 -13.53 -6.32
CA VAL A 470 3.36 -12.30 -5.57
C VAL A 470 4.55 -11.94 -4.67
N GLN A 471 5.15 -12.94 -4.03
CA GLN A 471 6.31 -12.78 -3.15
C GLN A 471 7.58 -13.29 -3.84
N ILE A 472 8.60 -12.43 -3.92
CA ILE A 472 9.92 -12.79 -4.44
C ILE A 472 11.04 -12.57 -3.42
N GLY A 473 10.80 -11.70 -2.43
CA GLY A 473 11.68 -11.49 -1.28
C GLY A 473 11.47 -12.52 -0.18
N ARG A 474 12.17 -12.32 0.94
CA ARG A 474 12.07 -13.15 2.15
C ARG A 474 11.38 -12.37 3.26
N PRO A 475 10.31 -12.89 3.87
CA PRO A 475 9.71 -12.24 5.03
C PRO A 475 10.73 -12.06 6.16
N ILE A 476 10.68 -10.93 6.83
CA ILE A 476 11.51 -10.66 8.01
C ILE A 476 10.89 -11.42 9.19
N GLU A 477 11.45 -12.58 9.52
CA GLU A 477 10.89 -13.47 10.55
C GLU A 477 10.71 -12.76 11.89
N ALA A 478 11.64 -11.88 12.27
CA ALA A 478 11.57 -11.12 13.51
C ALA A 478 10.33 -10.20 13.60
N LEU A 479 9.69 -9.86 12.48
CA LEU A 479 8.47 -9.06 12.41
C LEU A 479 7.20 -9.93 12.40
N MET A 480 7.36 -11.24 12.32
CA MET A 480 6.21 -12.15 12.23
C MET A 480 5.61 -12.50 13.61
N GLY A 481 6.27 -12.18 14.71
CA GLY A 481 5.81 -12.34 16.10
C GLY A 481 5.74 -13.79 16.58
#